data_06da46b703564ae626f1eb093601d5c3
#
_entry.id   06da46b703564ae626f1eb093601d5c3
#
_cell.length_a   1.000
_cell.length_b   1.000
_cell.length_c   1.000
_cell.angle_alpha   90.00
_cell.angle_beta   90.00
_cell.angle_gamma   90.00
#
_symmetry.space_group_name_H-M   'P 1'
#
loop_
_entity.id
_entity.type
_entity.pdbx_description
1 polymer ?
#
loop_
_entity_poly.entity_id
_entity_poly.type
_entity_poly.pdbx_seq_one_letter_code
_entity_poly.pdbx_strand_id
1 'polypeptide(L)'
;MENNERFRDANETIRGKADELGAGMQRIPFLCECPVEGCVEILRLTRAQYGAVRAHPDQFMTAVGHEQNERPVGEVVAREDGYVVVEKVGR
;
A
#
# COMPACT_ATOMS: atom_id res chain seq x y z
N MET A 1 -6.62 -12.66 -10.13
CA MET A 1 -6.20 -11.37 -9.55
C MET A 1 -4.90 -11.54 -8.80
N GLU A 2 -3.96 -10.62 -9.00
CA GLU A 2 -2.70 -10.68 -8.28
C GLU A 2 -2.88 -10.30 -6.82
N ASN A 3 -2.00 -10.82 -5.95
CA ASN A 3 -2.11 -10.53 -4.53
C ASN A 3 -2.01 -9.05 -4.21
N ASN A 4 -1.14 -8.32 -4.93
CA ASN A 4 -1.00 -6.90 -4.66
C ASN A 4 -2.30 -6.13 -4.95
N GLU A 5 -3.06 -6.54 -5.96
CA GLU A 5 -4.35 -5.91 -6.25
C GLU A 5 -5.40 -6.27 -5.20
N ARG A 6 -5.35 -7.50 -4.70
CA ARG A 6 -6.26 -7.91 -3.63
C ARG A 6 -6.00 -7.12 -2.36
N PHE A 7 -4.73 -6.93 -2.04
CA PHE A 7 -4.36 -6.14 -0.86
C PHE A 7 -4.74 -4.68 -1.03
N ARG A 8 -4.62 -4.15 -2.25
CA ARG A 8 -5.07 -2.78 -2.50
C ARG A 8 -6.57 -2.66 -2.26
N ASP A 9 -7.35 -3.61 -2.73
CA ASP A 9 -8.80 -3.58 -2.53
C ASP A 9 -9.14 -3.66 -1.04
N ALA A 10 -8.42 -4.50 -0.29
CA ALA A 10 -8.61 -4.59 1.15
C ALA A 10 -8.27 -3.25 1.82
N ASN A 11 -7.22 -2.58 1.35
CA ASN A 11 -6.82 -1.30 1.90
C ASN A 11 -7.87 -0.22 1.64
N GLU A 12 -8.55 -0.27 0.49
CA GLU A 12 -9.63 0.67 0.22
C GLU A 12 -10.77 0.47 1.23
N THR A 13 -11.06 -0.77 1.57
CA THR A 13 -12.05 -1.08 2.59
C THR A 13 -11.62 -0.55 3.96
N ILE A 14 -10.34 -0.72 4.29
CA ILE A 14 -9.81 -0.23 5.56
C ILE A 14 -9.95 1.29 5.63
N ARG A 15 -9.62 1.99 4.54
CA ARG A 15 -9.76 3.44 4.52
C ARG A 15 -11.21 3.86 4.73
N GLY A 16 -12.14 3.19 4.07
CA GLY A 16 -13.55 3.49 4.23
C GLY A 16 -14.02 3.31 5.66
N LYS A 17 -13.58 2.25 6.33
CA LYS A 17 -13.91 2.02 7.72
C LYS A 17 -13.33 3.09 8.63
N ALA A 18 -12.08 3.51 8.37
CA ALA A 18 -11.45 4.55 9.16
C ALA A 18 -12.22 5.86 9.04
N ASP A 19 -12.70 6.18 7.85
CA ASP A 19 -13.50 7.39 7.64
C ASP A 19 -14.82 7.32 8.38
N GLU A 20 -15.45 6.14 8.42
CA GLU A 20 -16.70 5.96 9.16
C GLU A 20 -16.50 6.13 10.66
N LEU A 21 -15.37 5.65 11.18
CA LEU A 21 -15.12 5.69 12.62
C LEU A 21 -14.70 7.06 13.12
N GLY A 22 -14.46 7.98 12.21
CA GLY A 22 -14.19 9.36 12.58
C GLY A 22 -12.72 9.68 12.66
N ALA A 23 -12.43 10.86 13.17
CA ALA A 23 -11.17 11.52 12.99
C ALA A 23 -10.11 11.21 14.05
N GLY A 24 -10.35 10.29 14.96
CA GLY A 24 -9.42 10.05 16.05
C GLY A 24 -8.11 9.38 15.64
N MET A 25 -8.07 8.78 14.49
CA MET A 25 -6.94 7.99 14.06
C MET A 25 -6.02 8.80 13.15
N GLN A 26 -4.82 9.12 13.63
CA GLN A 26 -3.86 9.88 12.83
C GLN A 26 -3.21 9.02 11.76
N ARG A 27 -2.89 7.77 12.10
CA ARG A 27 -2.32 6.82 11.16
C ARG A 27 -3.19 5.60 11.11
N ILE A 28 -3.44 5.13 9.90
CA ILE A 28 -4.33 4.02 9.65
C ILE A 28 -3.47 2.79 9.31
N PRO A 29 -3.76 1.62 9.90
CA PRO A 29 -3.00 0.41 9.58
C PRO A 29 -3.47 -0.17 8.24
N PHE A 30 -2.60 -0.14 7.24
CA PHE A 30 -2.87 -0.71 5.94
C PHE A 30 -2.02 -1.95 5.73
N LEU A 31 -2.43 -2.79 4.80
CA LEU A 31 -1.69 -3.99 4.45
C LEU A 31 -0.58 -3.66 3.46
N CYS A 32 0.56 -4.36 3.60
CA CYS A 32 1.62 -4.30 2.61
C CYS A 32 1.10 -4.88 1.29
N GLU A 33 1.27 -4.15 0.20
CA GLU A 33 0.74 -4.55 -1.10
C GLU A 33 1.78 -5.25 -1.96
N CYS A 34 2.71 -5.95 -1.33
CA CYS A 34 3.70 -6.71 -2.06
C CYS A 34 3.07 -7.98 -2.67
N PRO A 35 3.74 -8.60 -3.66
CA PRO A 35 3.17 -9.78 -4.31
C PRO A 35 3.31 -11.07 -3.51
N VAL A 36 3.93 -11.04 -2.35
CA VAL A 36 4.15 -12.25 -1.55
C VAL A 36 2.83 -12.70 -0.91
N GLU A 37 2.41 -13.90 -1.26
CA GLU A 37 1.23 -14.49 -0.64
C GLU A 37 1.53 -14.78 0.82
N GLY A 38 0.62 -14.40 1.68
CA GLY A 38 0.81 -14.61 3.11
C GLY A 38 1.55 -13.50 3.82
N CYS A 39 1.95 -12.45 3.11
CA CYS A 39 2.56 -11.29 3.74
C CYS A 39 1.55 -10.64 4.69
N VAL A 40 1.97 -10.40 5.92
CA VAL A 40 1.09 -9.83 6.95
C VAL A 40 1.65 -8.53 7.53
N GLU A 41 2.60 -7.92 6.84
CA GLU A 41 3.17 -6.66 7.29
C GLU A 41 2.14 -5.54 7.26
N ILE A 42 2.20 -4.69 8.26
CA ILE A 42 1.26 -3.57 8.39
C ILE A 42 2.03 -2.26 8.18
N LEU A 43 1.47 -1.40 7.36
CA LEU A 43 2.01 -0.08 7.10
C LEU A 43 1.10 0.95 7.73
N ARG A 44 1.67 1.93 8.41
CA ARG A 44 0.87 2.96 9.07
C ARG A 44 1.01 4.27 8.34
N LEU A 45 -0.05 4.68 7.68
CA LEU A 45 -0.07 5.89 6.86
C LEU A 45 -1.18 6.83 7.33
N THR A 46 -0.93 8.12 7.14
CA THR A 46 -2.01 9.10 7.30
C THR A 46 -2.93 9.01 6.09
N ARG A 47 -4.11 9.62 6.21
CA ARG A 47 -5.04 9.69 5.08
C ARG A 47 -4.41 10.39 3.89
N ALA A 48 -3.65 11.45 4.14
CA ALA A 48 -2.99 12.18 3.06
C ALA A 48 -1.96 11.32 2.35
N GLN A 49 -1.17 10.55 3.11
CA GLN A 49 -0.18 9.66 2.52
C GLN A 49 -0.84 8.58 1.67
N TYR A 50 -1.87 7.95 2.21
CA TYR A 50 -2.59 6.93 1.46
C TYR A 50 -3.24 7.50 0.22
N GLY A 51 -3.87 8.67 0.34
CA GLY A 51 -4.51 9.33 -0.80
C GLY A 51 -3.53 9.64 -1.91
N ALA A 52 -2.30 10.02 -1.55
CA ALA A 52 -1.28 10.29 -2.55
C ALA A 52 -0.93 9.04 -3.36
N VAL A 53 -0.86 7.88 -2.70
CA VAL A 53 -0.61 6.62 -3.40
C VAL A 53 -1.80 6.26 -4.30
N ARG A 54 -3.01 6.35 -3.76
CA ARG A 54 -4.22 5.94 -4.50
C ARG A 54 -4.57 6.91 -5.63
N ALA A 55 -3.99 8.11 -5.64
CA ALA A 55 -4.20 9.03 -6.75
C ALA A 55 -3.64 8.49 -8.05
N HIS A 56 -2.74 7.51 -7.97
CA HIS A 56 -2.12 6.89 -9.13
C HIS A 56 -2.53 5.41 -9.18
N PRO A 57 -3.37 5.00 -10.11
CA PRO A 57 -3.91 3.63 -10.11
C PRO A 57 -2.86 2.55 -10.28
N ASP A 58 -1.69 2.88 -10.80
CA ASP A 58 -0.64 1.90 -11.00
C ASP A 58 0.34 1.84 -9.83
N GLN A 59 0.11 2.61 -8.77
CA GLN A 59 1.02 2.64 -7.63
C GLN A 59 0.52 1.76 -6.49
N PHE A 60 1.48 1.14 -5.81
CA PHE A 60 1.24 0.27 -4.67
C PHE A 60 2.23 0.62 -3.58
N MET A 61 1.91 0.26 -2.34
CA MET A 61 2.80 0.52 -1.21
C MET A 61 3.20 -0.77 -0.55
N THR A 62 4.48 -0.88 -0.18
CA THR A 62 5.04 -2.08 0.43
C THR A 62 5.82 -1.71 1.68
N ALA A 63 6.04 -2.70 2.54
CA ALA A 63 6.96 -2.55 3.65
C ALA A 63 8.38 -2.36 3.11
N VAL A 64 9.21 -1.67 3.87
CA VAL A 64 10.60 -1.45 3.48
C VAL A 64 11.28 -2.80 3.28
N GLY A 65 11.91 -2.98 2.14
CA GLY A 65 12.56 -4.22 1.76
C GLY A 65 11.70 -5.16 0.92
N HIS A 66 10.39 -5.02 0.99
CA HIS A 66 9.50 -5.90 0.21
C HIS A 66 9.45 -5.53 -1.27
N GLU A 67 9.94 -4.36 -1.61
CA GLU A 67 10.06 -3.96 -3.01
C GLU A 67 11.14 -4.78 -3.75
N GLN A 68 12.02 -5.44 -3.01
CA GLN A 68 13.12 -6.22 -3.58
C GLN A 68 12.78 -7.70 -3.75
N ASN A 69 11.51 -8.00 -3.79
CA ASN A 69 11.04 -9.36 -3.99
C ASN A 69 11.48 -9.90 -5.35
N GLU A 70 11.55 -11.23 -5.49
CA GLU A 70 11.87 -11.86 -6.77
C GLU A 70 10.90 -11.44 -7.88
N ARG A 71 9.68 -11.13 -7.51
CA ARG A 71 8.67 -10.63 -8.45
C ARG A 71 8.24 -9.24 -7.99
N PRO A 72 9.06 -8.24 -8.24
CA PRO A 72 8.70 -6.89 -7.80
C PRO A 72 7.45 -6.41 -8.51
N VAL A 73 6.66 -5.62 -7.80
CA VAL A 73 5.44 -5.03 -8.38
C VAL A 73 5.80 -4.11 -9.54
N GLY A 74 6.90 -3.37 -9.41
CA GLY A 74 7.31 -2.44 -10.43
C GLY A 74 8.52 -1.66 -9.96
N GLU A 75 8.64 -0.42 -10.39
CA GLU A 75 9.77 0.43 -10.03
C GLU A 75 9.45 1.25 -8.79
N VAL A 76 10.45 1.46 -7.96
CA VAL A 76 10.32 2.32 -6.79
C VAL A 76 10.24 3.76 -7.27
N VAL A 77 9.16 4.45 -6.89
CA VAL A 77 8.99 5.86 -7.23
C VAL A 77 9.07 6.76 -6.02
N ALA A 78 8.97 6.21 -4.81
CA ALA A 78 9.12 6.99 -3.59
C ALA A 78 9.51 6.07 -2.45
N ARG A 79 10.38 6.58 -1.57
CA ARG A 79 10.74 5.89 -0.32
C ARG A 79 10.35 6.80 0.82
N GLU A 80 9.41 6.34 1.61
CA GLU A 80 8.89 7.12 2.73
C GLU A 80 9.32 6.48 4.04
N ASP A 81 9.00 7.16 5.12
CA ASP A 81 9.31 6.63 6.44
C ASP A 81 8.36 5.49 6.75
N GLY A 82 8.88 4.28 6.74
CA GLY A 82 8.11 3.10 7.09
C GLY A 82 7.44 2.38 5.92
N TYR A 83 7.53 2.92 4.71
CA TYR A 83 6.99 2.22 3.54
C TYR A 83 7.63 2.72 2.25
N VAL A 84 7.43 1.96 1.19
CA VAL A 84 7.98 2.26 -0.14
C VAL A 84 6.81 2.25 -1.12
N VAL A 85 6.82 3.20 -2.06
CA VAL A 85 5.81 3.25 -3.13
C VAL A 85 6.44 2.74 -4.41
N VAL A 86 5.76 1.79 -5.05
CA VAL A 86 6.21 1.23 -6.32
C VAL A 86 5.14 1.46 -7.37
N GLU A 87 5.56 1.60 -8.61
CA GLU A 87 4.65 1.82 -9.72
C GLU A 87 4.80 0.69 -10.73
N LYS A 88 3.68 0.07 -11.10
CA LYS A 88 3.70 -0.98 -12.10
C LYS A 88 4.10 -0.41 -13.45
N VAL A 89 4.98 -1.12 -14.14
CA VAL A 89 5.46 -0.72 -15.45
C VAL A 89 5.34 -1.91 -16.40
N GLY A 90 5.49 -1.64 -17.67
CA GLY A 90 5.60 -2.74 -18.63
C GLY A 90 4.28 -3.34 -19.04
N ARG A 91 3.26 -2.56 -19.07
CA ARG A 91 1.95 -3.02 -19.55
C ARG A 91 1.89 -3.19 -21.01
#